data_6dd5348b3e7d133d233591b04af1de0a
#
_entry.id   6dd5348b3e7d133d233591b04af1de0a
#
_cell.length_a   1.000
_cell.length_b   1.000
_cell.length_c   1.000
_cell.angle_alpha   90.00
_cell.angle_beta   90.00
_cell.angle_gamma   90.00
#
_symmetry.space_group_name_H-M   'P 1'
#
loop_
_entity.id
_entity.type
_entity.pdbx_description
1 polymer ?
#
loop_
_entity_poly.entity_id
_entity_poly.type
_entity_poly.pdbx_seq_one_letter_code
_entity_poly.pdbx_strand_id
1 'polypeptide(L)'
;MLTQHLKNRHLDLDLHRPMLDEAEGVVTFYLWNLSGQLTGYQQYRPFAEKKPFNHPKLSKYYTYRKQPTLAVWGVESLHLTPNVVFLTEGLFDAARLTSRGYSALAVLSNDPTPDLRNWLTALNRKVVAVCDSDNAGKKLAKFGDVATFTTDKDLGDSSDEFVTELLLKFG
;
A
#
# COMPACT_ATOMS: atom_id res chain seq x y z
N MET A 1 14.94 -10.17 -13.16
CA MET A 1 15.01 -8.70 -13.03
C MET A 1 13.90 -8.13 -12.15
N LEU A 2 12.65 -8.41 -12.44
CA LEU A 2 11.54 -7.92 -11.61
C LEU A 2 11.61 -8.44 -10.17
N THR A 3 11.85 -9.73 -9.98
CA THR A 3 11.97 -10.34 -8.66
C THR A 3 12.99 -9.63 -7.77
N GLN A 4 14.19 -9.39 -8.30
CA GLN A 4 15.23 -8.71 -7.54
C GLN A 4 14.87 -7.25 -7.24
N HIS A 5 14.27 -6.57 -8.22
CA HIS A 5 13.80 -5.20 -8.04
C HIS A 5 12.78 -5.10 -6.90
N LEU A 6 11.80 -6.01 -6.87
CA LEU A 6 10.77 -6.04 -5.83
C LEU A 6 11.34 -6.36 -4.46
N LYS A 7 12.28 -7.29 -4.37
CA LYS A 7 13.00 -7.58 -3.12
C LYS A 7 13.76 -6.37 -2.60
N ASN A 8 14.40 -5.64 -3.50
CA ASN A 8 15.11 -4.41 -3.14
C ASN A 8 14.15 -3.31 -2.63
N ARG A 9 12.87 -3.40 -3.01
CA ARG A 9 11.81 -2.53 -2.50
C ARG A 9 11.06 -3.13 -1.32
N HIS A 10 11.64 -4.13 -0.66
CA HIS A 10 11.11 -4.76 0.54
C HIS A 10 9.76 -5.46 0.37
N LEU A 11 9.42 -5.89 -0.85
CA LEU A 11 8.21 -6.66 -1.07
C LEU A 11 8.42 -8.14 -0.72
N ASP A 12 7.58 -8.66 0.17
CA ASP A 12 7.53 -10.08 0.48
C ASP A 12 6.74 -10.81 -0.61
N LEU A 13 7.45 -11.46 -1.53
CA LEU A 13 6.84 -12.15 -2.66
C LEU A 13 6.05 -13.40 -2.26
N ASP A 14 6.44 -14.06 -1.17
CA ASP A 14 5.75 -15.25 -0.69
C ASP A 14 4.41 -14.89 -0.05
N LEU A 15 4.35 -13.77 0.66
CA LEU A 15 3.12 -13.27 1.27
C LEU A 15 2.15 -12.71 0.22
N HIS A 16 2.65 -11.86 -0.68
CA HIS A 16 1.79 -11.05 -1.55
C HIS A 16 1.50 -11.68 -2.91
N ARG A 17 2.39 -12.53 -3.40
CA ARG A 17 2.24 -13.31 -4.64
C ARG A 17 1.71 -12.50 -5.83
N PRO A 18 2.36 -11.40 -6.22
CA PRO A 18 1.96 -10.64 -7.39
C PRO A 18 2.21 -11.44 -8.67
N MET A 19 1.50 -11.09 -9.73
CA MET A 19 1.76 -11.66 -11.05
C MET A 19 2.93 -10.93 -11.71
N LEU A 20 3.96 -11.68 -12.11
CA LEU A 20 5.16 -11.13 -12.75
C LEU A 20 5.17 -11.47 -14.24
N ASP A 21 5.28 -10.46 -15.07
CA ASP A 21 5.53 -10.60 -16.51
C ASP A 21 6.93 -10.04 -16.81
N GLU A 22 7.93 -10.91 -16.78
CA GLU A 22 9.32 -10.52 -17.01
C GLU A 22 9.55 -10.03 -18.45
N ALA A 23 8.86 -10.60 -19.45
CA ALA A 23 9.02 -10.22 -20.84
C ALA A 23 8.55 -8.77 -21.07
N GLU A 24 7.42 -8.39 -20.50
CA GLU A 24 6.85 -7.05 -20.62
C GLU A 24 7.34 -6.09 -19.54
N GLY A 25 8.03 -6.58 -18.51
CA GLY A 25 8.50 -5.78 -17.39
C GLY A 25 7.36 -5.22 -16.53
N VAL A 26 6.32 -6.01 -16.30
CA VAL A 26 5.11 -5.60 -15.60
C VAL A 26 4.85 -6.48 -14.38
N VAL A 27 4.56 -5.83 -13.26
CA VAL A 27 4.06 -6.49 -12.04
C VAL A 27 2.61 -6.13 -11.86
N THR A 28 1.75 -7.12 -11.65
CA THR A 28 0.33 -6.89 -11.33
C THR A 28 0.07 -7.23 -9.88
N PHE A 29 -0.35 -6.23 -9.12
CA PHE A 29 -0.76 -6.37 -7.73
C PHE A 29 -2.28 -6.43 -7.66
N TYR A 30 -2.81 -7.34 -6.86
CA TYR A 30 -4.26 -7.52 -6.70
C TYR A 30 -4.80 -6.60 -5.61
N LEU A 31 -5.96 -5.99 -5.89
CA LEU A 31 -6.67 -5.14 -4.95
C LEU A 31 -7.97 -5.81 -4.53
N TRP A 32 -8.24 -5.74 -3.24
CA TRP A 32 -9.35 -6.45 -2.62
C TRP A 32 -10.22 -5.49 -1.81
N ASN A 33 -11.50 -5.83 -1.66
CA ASN A 33 -12.25 -5.26 -0.54
C ASN A 33 -11.92 -6.04 0.74
N LEU A 34 -12.36 -5.55 1.87
CA LEU A 34 -12.04 -6.20 3.14
C LEU A 34 -12.91 -7.43 3.44
N SER A 35 -13.83 -7.78 2.53
CA SER A 35 -14.50 -9.09 2.50
C SER A 35 -13.71 -10.16 1.75
N GLY A 36 -12.55 -9.81 1.18
CA GLY A 36 -11.71 -10.74 0.43
C GLY A 36 -12.13 -10.95 -1.02
N GLN A 37 -12.94 -10.05 -1.58
CA GLN A 37 -13.32 -10.10 -3.00
C GLN A 37 -12.35 -9.27 -3.83
N LEU A 38 -11.95 -9.79 -4.99
CA LEU A 38 -11.08 -9.10 -5.94
C LEU A 38 -11.86 -7.95 -6.59
N THR A 39 -11.40 -6.71 -6.39
CA THR A 39 -12.10 -5.50 -6.86
C THR A 39 -11.25 -4.60 -7.74
N GLY A 40 -10.00 -4.96 -7.99
CA GLY A 40 -9.14 -4.19 -8.87
C GLY A 40 -7.74 -4.73 -8.93
N TYR A 41 -6.88 -3.98 -9.60
CA TYR A 41 -5.45 -4.29 -9.69
C TYR A 41 -4.65 -2.99 -9.88
N GLN A 42 -3.37 -3.06 -9.51
CA GLN A 42 -2.38 -2.04 -9.89
C GLN A 42 -1.27 -2.71 -10.68
N GLN A 43 -0.98 -2.16 -11.85
CA GLN A 43 0.18 -2.56 -12.64
C GLN A 43 1.34 -1.61 -12.38
N TYR A 44 2.51 -2.18 -12.21
CA TYR A 44 3.74 -1.47 -11.94
C TYR A 44 4.79 -1.84 -12.98
N ARG A 45 5.33 -0.81 -13.62
CA ARG A 45 6.40 -0.93 -14.62
C ARG A 45 7.61 -0.14 -14.14
N PRO A 46 8.55 -0.78 -13.41
CA PRO A 46 9.66 -0.06 -12.78
C PRO A 46 10.56 0.68 -13.75
N PHE A 47 10.61 0.22 -15.00
CA PHE A 47 11.49 0.77 -16.03
C PHE A 47 10.77 1.71 -17.01
N ALA A 48 9.50 1.97 -16.81
CA ALA A 48 8.71 2.84 -17.66
C ALA A 48 8.78 4.31 -17.21
N GLU A 49 8.43 5.21 -18.13
CA GLU A 49 8.24 6.62 -17.81
C GLU A 49 7.06 6.82 -16.85
N LYS A 50 7.19 7.80 -15.99
CA LYS A 50 6.19 8.08 -14.97
C LYS A 50 4.82 8.45 -15.55
N LYS A 51 4.81 9.21 -16.66
CA LYS A 51 3.60 9.63 -17.38
C LYS A 51 3.87 9.67 -18.89
N PRO A 52 3.73 8.54 -19.61
CA PRO A 52 3.88 8.54 -21.05
C PRO A 52 2.74 9.35 -21.72
N PHE A 53 3.10 10.12 -22.73
CA PHE A 53 2.21 11.11 -23.35
C PHE A 53 0.91 10.53 -23.93
N ASN A 54 0.99 9.33 -24.55
CA ASN A 54 -0.13 8.78 -25.32
C ASN A 54 -0.75 7.51 -24.73
N HIS A 55 -0.18 6.94 -23.64
CA HIS A 55 -0.61 5.63 -23.14
C HIS A 55 -0.60 5.59 -21.61
N PRO A 56 -1.64 6.17 -20.94
CA PRO A 56 -1.69 6.20 -19.47
C PRO A 56 -1.64 4.80 -18.84
N LYS A 57 -2.14 3.77 -19.55
CA LYS A 57 -2.06 2.37 -19.09
C LYS A 57 -0.65 1.81 -19.11
N LEU A 58 0.28 2.43 -19.83
CA LEU A 58 1.70 2.04 -19.89
C LEU A 58 2.57 2.90 -18.96
N SER A 59 1.97 3.74 -18.13
CA SER A 59 2.69 4.52 -17.12
C SER A 59 3.34 3.61 -16.07
N LYS A 60 4.27 4.18 -15.31
CA LYS A 60 4.95 3.45 -14.23
C LYS A 60 3.95 2.79 -13.27
N TYR A 61 2.86 3.48 -12.95
CA TYR A 61 1.74 2.96 -12.16
C TYR A 61 0.44 3.15 -12.91
N TYR A 62 -0.34 2.09 -13.03
CA TYR A 62 -1.71 2.13 -13.52
C TYR A 62 -2.61 1.36 -12.59
N THR A 63 -3.68 2.01 -12.12
CA THR A 63 -4.63 1.38 -11.17
C THR A 63 -6.00 1.29 -11.79
N TYR A 64 -6.59 0.10 -11.75
CA TYR A 64 -7.98 -0.16 -12.09
C TYR A 64 -8.76 -0.55 -10.84
N ARG A 65 -9.95 0.02 -10.69
CA ARG A 65 -10.88 -0.33 -9.61
C ARG A 65 -12.28 -0.48 -10.16
N LYS A 66 -12.97 -1.53 -9.71
CA LYS A 66 -14.39 -1.68 -9.99
C LYS A 66 -15.17 -0.67 -9.16
N GLN A 67 -15.77 0.32 -9.84
CA GLN A 67 -16.55 1.35 -9.15
C GLN A 67 -17.93 0.83 -8.76
N PRO A 68 -18.51 1.22 -7.60
CA PRO A 68 -17.94 2.09 -6.55
C PRO A 68 -17.26 1.33 -5.40
N THR A 69 -16.79 0.12 -5.64
CA THR A 69 -16.27 -0.77 -4.59
C THR A 69 -14.93 -0.32 -4.02
N LEU A 70 -14.74 -0.60 -2.72
CA LEU A 70 -13.44 -0.42 -2.07
C LEU A 70 -12.42 -1.40 -2.67
N ALA A 71 -11.24 -0.90 -2.98
CA ALA A 71 -10.14 -1.70 -3.49
C ALA A 71 -8.84 -1.24 -2.81
N VAL A 72 -8.28 -2.12 -1.99
CA VAL A 72 -7.03 -1.87 -1.25
C VAL A 72 -6.04 -3.00 -1.47
N TRP A 73 -4.77 -2.70 -1.30
CA TRP A 73 -3.71 -3.69 -1.35
C TRP A 73 -3.31 -4.11 0.05
N GLY A 74 -2.91 -5.37 0.21
CA GLY A 74 -2.31 -5.86 1.46
C GLY A 74 -3.26 -6.62 2.38
N VAL A 75 -4.47 -6.94 1.94
CA VAL A 75 -5.46 -7.70 2.73
C VAL A 75 -4.88 -9.03 3.23
N GLU A 76 -4.01 -9.66 2.45
CA GLU A 76 -3.30 -10.89 2.82
C GLU A 76 -2.36 -10.73 4.02
N SER A 77 -2.02 -9.50 4.40
CA SER A 77 -1.19 -9.22 5.58
C SER A 77 -1.98 -9.09 6.88
N LEU A 78 -3.31 -9.09 6.82
CA LEU A 78 -4.15 -8.81 7.99
C LEU A 78 -4.01 -9.82 9.13
N HIS A 79 -3.52 -11.02 8.85
CA HIS A 79 -3.26 -12.04 9.88
C HIS A 79 -1.97 -11.80 10.67
N LEU A 80 -1.08 -10.90 10.22
CA LEU A 80 0.23 -10.71 10.84
C LEU A 80 0.16 -10.08 12.22
N THR A 81 -0.62 -9.00 12.38
CA THR A 81 -0.80 -8.34 13.67
C THR A 81 -2.30 -8.10 13.94
N PRO A 82 -2.92 -8.97 14.79
CA PRO A 82 -4.38 -8.91 15.00
C PRO A 82 -4.87 -7.65 15.72
N ASN A 83 -4.00 -6.92 16.42
CA ASN A 83 -4.37 -5.79 17.26
C ASN A 83 -4.09 -4.42 16.60
N VAL A 84 -3.31 -4.41 15.53
CA VAL A 84 -2.93 -3.16 14.84
C VAL A 84 -2.90 -3.38 13.33
N VAL A 85 -3.32 -2.37 12.59
CA VAL A 85 -3.17 -2.30 11.14
C VAL A 85 -2.65 -0.91 10.77
N PHE A 86 -1.62 -0.89 9.92
CA PHE A 86 -1.10 0.34 9.37
C PHE A 86 -1.81 0.67 8.06
N LEU A 87 -2.05 1.94 7.82
CA LEU A 87 -2.70 2.43 6.62
C LEU A 87 -1.76 3.39 5.91
N THR A 88 -1.48 3.14 4.63
CA THR A 88 -0.61 3.98 3.79
C THR A 88 -1.33 4.37 2.50
N GLU A 89 -0.85 5.40 1.84
CA GLU A 89 -1.31 5.74 0.49
C GLU A 89 -0.69 4.79 -0.54
N GLY A 90 0.64 4.66 -0.54
CA GLY A 90 1.40 3.90 -1.52
C GLY A 90 1.58 2.43 -1.16
N LEU A 91 1.63 1.59 -2.21
CA LEU A 91 1.82 0.14 -2.08
C LEU A 91 3.16 -0.21 -1.42
N PHE A 92 4.25 0.42 -1.87
CA PHE A 92 5.58 0.11 -1.35
C PHE A 92 5.80 0.64 0.08
N ASP A 93 5.03 1.62 0.51
CA ASP A 93 5.01 2.05 1.91
C ASP A 93 4.43 0.95 2.80
N ALA A 94 3.30 0.39 2.40
CA ALA A 94 2.70 -0.75 3.09
C ALA A 94 3.60 -1.99 3.02
N ALA A 95 4.20 -2.27 1.87
CA ALA A 95 5.12 -3.40 1.69
C ALA A 95 6.29 -3.35 2.66
N ARG A 96 6.81 -2.16 2.95
CA ARG A 96 7.88 -1.96 3.94
C ARG A 96 7.47 -2.46 5.32
N LEU A 97 6.23 -2.20 5.72
CA LEU A 97 5.70 -2.63 7.02
C LEU A 97 5.38 -4.12 7.04
N THR A 98 4.80 -4.66 5.98
CA THR A 98 4.51 -6.11 5.91
C THR A 98 5.78 -6.95 5.88
N SER A 99 6.85 -6.45 5.28
CA SER A 99 8.17 -7.10 5.31
C SER A 99 8.75 -7.20 6.72
N ARG A 100 8.30 -6.35 7.63
CA ARG A 100 8.66 -6.38 9.05
C ARG A 100 7.69 -7.19 9.91
N GLY A 101 6.70 -7.86 9.31
CA GLY A 101 5.73 -8.72 10.01
C GLY A 101 4.52 -7.98 10.57
N TYR A 102 4.19 -6.80 10.06
CA TYR A 102 3.04 -6.01 10.49
C TYR A 102 1.95 -5.94 9.44
N SER A 103 0.69 -5.99 9.86
CA SER A 103 -0.46 -5.81 8.97
C SER A 103 -0.49 -4.40 8.45
N ALA A 104 -0.56 -4.25 7.13
CA ALA A 104 -0.64 -2.94 6.47
C ALA A 104 -1.50 -2.99 5.22
N LEU A 105 -2.25 -1.92 4.99
CA LEU A 105 -3.11 -1.74 3.83
C LEU A 105 -2.69 -0.47 3.09
N ALA A 106 -2.56 -0.56 1.77
CA ALA A 106 -2.36 0.60 0.90
C ALA A 106 -3.69 0.96 0.24
N VAL A 107 -4.12 2.21 0.40
CA VAL A 107 -5.40 2.68 -0.14
C VAL A 107 -5.29 3.13 -1.60
N LEU A 108 -4.10 3.44 -2.07
CA LEU A 108 -3.78 3.83 -3.46
C LEU A 108 -4.63 5.01 -3.97
N SER A 109 -5.03 5.89 -3.06
CA SER A 109 -5.87 7.04 -3.37
C SER A 109 -5.61 8.17 -2.40
N ASN A 110 -5.65 9.40 -2.91
CA ASN A 110 -5.57 10.62 -2.09
C ASN A 110 -6.87 10.87 -1.32
N ASP A 111 -7.96 10.29 -1.80
CA ASP A 111 -9.30 10.53 -1.26
C ASP A 111 -10.05 9.20 -1.13
N PRO A 112 -9.72 8.42 -0.11
CA PRO A 112 -10.36 7.13 0.12
C PRO A 112 -11.88 7.29 0.32
N THR A 113 -12.64 6.32 -0.17
CA THR A 113 -14.10 6.35 -0.04
C THR A 113 -14.53 6.26 1.43
N PRO A 114 -15.69 6.84 1.79
CA PRO A 114 -16.23 6.72 3.15
C PRO A 114 -16.41 5.26 3.64
N ASP A 115 -16.61 4.32 2.71
CA ASP A 115 -16.73 2.89 3.03
C ASP A 115 -15.49 2.33 3.73
N LEU A 116 -14.31 2.89 3.46
CA LEU A 116 -13.09 2.50 4.14
C LEU A 116 -13.21 2.63 5.66
N ARG A 117 -13.82 3.70 6.15
CA ARG A 117 -14.03 3.90 7.58
C ARG A 117 -14.87 2.79 8.21
N ASN A 118 -15.95 2.41 7.55
CA ASN A 118 -16.82 1.33 8.03
C ASN A 118 -16.08 0.00 8.07
N TRP A 119 -15.29 -0.29 7.05
CA TRP A 119 -14.49 -1.51 7.00
C TRP A 119 -13.40 -1.54 8.07
N LEU A 120 -12.70 -0.43 8.29
CA LEU A 120 -11.68 -0.35 9.34
C LEU A 120 -12.29 -0.51 10.73
N THR A 121 -13.46 0.06 10.97
CA THR A 121 -14.20 -0.13 12.21
C THR A 121 -14.57 -1.61 12.42
N ALA A 122 -15.01 -2.28 11.36
CA ALA A 122 -15.35 -3.71 11.42
C ALA A 122 -14.16 -4.61 11.72
N LEU A 123 -12.94 -4.21 11.35
CA LEU A 123 -11.73 -4.97 11.71
C LEU A 123 -11.45 -4.97 13.21
N ASN A 124 -11.96 -3.99 13.94
CA ASN A 124 -11.78 -3.86 15.39
C ASN A 124 -10.32 -3.91 15.83
N ARG A 125 -9.47 -3.15 15.16
CA ARG A 125 -8.03 -3.01 15.45
C ARG A 125 -7.67 -1.55 15.57
N LYS A 126 -6.58 -1.27 16.26
CA LYS A 126 -5.97 0.07 16.23
C LYS A 126 -5.48 0.34 14.81
N VAL A 127 -5.96 1.42 14.22
CA VAL A 127 -5.55 1.87 12.87
C VAL A 127 -4.53 2.99 13.00
N VAL A 128 -3.35 2.78 12.45
CA VAL A 128 -2.26 3.76 12.43
C VAL A 128 -2.08 4.25 10.99
N ALA A 129 -2.46 5.49 10.71
CA ALA A 129 -2.24 6.08 9.40
C ALA A 129 -0.80 6.61 9.31
N VAL A 130 -0.04 6.13 8.34
CA VAL A 130 1.31 6.61 8.02
C VAL A 130 1.19 7.47 6.77
N CYS A 131 1.32 8.77 6.95
CA CYS A 131 0.94 9.75 5.94
C CYS A 131 2.17 10.46 5.38
N ASP A 132 2.12 10.80 4.08
CA ASP A 132 3.07 11.71 3.50
C ASP A 132 2.85 13.13 4.06
N SER A 133 3.90 13.95 4.06
CA SER A 133 3.88 15.30 4.65
C SER A 133 3.21 16.35 3.76
N ASP A 134 2.23 15.95 2.95
CA ASP A 134 1.49 16.82 2.04
C ASP A 134 -0.02 16.88 2.37
N ASN A 135 -0.79 17.58 1.56
CA ASN A 135 -2.24 17.70 1.75
C ASN A 135 -2.98 16.37 1.57
N ALA A 136 -2.48 15.48 0.70
CA ALA A 136 -3.04 14.15 0.52
C ALA A 136 -2.86 13.29 1.77
N GLY A 137 -1.69 13.39 2.42
CA GLY A 137 -1.43 12.71 3.69
C GLY A 137 -2.38 13.15 4.80
N LYS A 138 -2.77 14.42 4.83
CA LYS A 138 -3.74 14.93 5.80
C LYS A 138 -5.12 14.32 5.63
N LYS A 139 -5.53 14.00 4.40
CA LYS A 139 -6.79 13.29 4.13
C LYS A 139 -6.75 11.87 4.65
N LEU A 140 -5.65 11.16 4.44
CA LEU A 140 -5.47 9.80 4.94
C LEU A 140 -5.49 9.75 6.47
N ALA A 141 -4.91 10.75 7.14
CA ALA A 141 -4.84 10.82 8.60
C ALA A 141 -6.21 10.69 9.28
N LYS A 142 -7.26 11.14 8.62
CA LYS A 142 -8.65 11.10 9.14
C LYS A 142 -9.20 9.68 9.29
N PHE A 143 -8.59 8.69 8.63
CA PHE A 143 -9.01 7.30 8.70
C PHE A 143 -8.32 6.51 9.81
N GLY A 144 -7.25 7.05 10.40
CA GLY A 144 -6.54 6.40 11.50
C GLY A 144 -7.07 6.79 12.88
N ASP A 145 -6.94 5.88 13.83
CA ASP A 145 -7.10 6.22 15.26
C ASP A 145 -5.94 7.11 15.72
N VAL A 146 -4.77 6.87 15.14
CA VAL A 146 -3.55 7.67 15.29
C VAL A 146 -2.99 7.94 13.91
N ALA A 147 -2.32 9.07 13.75
CA ALA A 147 -1.64 9.40 12.52
C ALA A 147 -0.19 9.79 12.79
N THR A 148 0.70 9.38 11.91
CA THR A 148 2.08 9.83 11.89
C THR A 148 2.45 10.29 10.48
N PHE A 149 3.37 11.23 10.37
CA PHE A 149 3.76 11.83 9.10
C PHE A 149 5.23 11.55 8.82
N THR A 150 5.51 11.13 7.60
CA THR A 150 6.89 11.03 7.11
C THR A 150 7.45 12.43 6.86
N THR A 151 8.78 12.54 6.82
CA THR A 151 9.44 13.83 6.61
C THR A 151 9.64 14.11 5.12
N ASP A 152 10.84 13.93 4.62
CA ASP A 152 11.26 14.24 3.24
C ASP A 152 11.17 13.04 2.30
N LYS A 153 11.01 11.83 2.85
CA LYS A 153 10.93 10.58 2.07
C LYS A 153 9.69 9.80 2.42
N ASP A 154 9.12 9.14 1.41
CA ASP A 154 8.07 8.15 1.62
C ASP A 154 8.59 7.01 2.49
N LEU A 155 7.69 6.32 3.19
CA LEU A 155 8.06 5.23 4.08
C LEU A 155 8.84 4.13 3.36
N GLY A 156 8.44 3.83 2.11
CA GLY A 156 9.13 2.84 1.28
C GLY A 156 10.61 3.13 1.03
N ASP A 157 10.98 4.40 1.03
CA ASP A 157 12.34 4.90 0.80
C ASP A 157 13.05 5.36 2.08
N SER A 158 12.39 5.24 3.22
CA SER A 158 12.96 5.65 4.52
C SER A 158 14.03 4.67 5.00
N SER A 159 14.89 5.11 5.93
CA SER A 159 15.91 4.27 6.53
C SER A 159 15.31 3.17 7.39
N ASP A 160 16.09 2.09 7.61
CA ASP A 160 15.69 1.00 8.51
C ASP A 160 15.48 1.50 9.93
N GLU A 161 16.30 2.44 10.38
CA GLU A 161 16.20 3.08 11.70
C GLU A 161 14.87 3.80 11.86
N PHE A 162 14.46 4.57 10.86
CA PHE A 162 13.18 5.30 10.88
C PHE A 162 12.01 4.33 10.97
N VAL A 163 12.02 3.26 10.17
CA VAL A 163 10.97 2.24 10.20
C VAL A 163 10.93 1.54 11.57
N THR A 164 12.08 1.20 12.12
CA THR A 164 12.18 0.57 13.45
C THR A 164 11.59 1.48 14.53
N GLU A 165 11.94 2.76 14.55
CA GLU A 165 11.39 3.73 15.52
C GLU A 165 9.87 3.86 15.38
N LEU A 166 9.36 3.93 14.15
CA LEU A 166 7.92 3.99 13.90
C LEU A 166 7.21 2.75 14.44
N LEU A 167 7.75 1.57 14.21
CA LEU A 167 7.16 0.32 14.70
C LEU A 167 7.24 0.18 16.22
N LEU A 168 8.32 0.64 16.85
CA LEU A 168 8.44 0.67 18.31
C LEU A 168 7.40 1.59 18.95
N LYS A 169 7.06 2.69 18.28
CA LYS A 169 6.13 3.68 18.81
C LYS A 169 4.66 3.29 18.59
N PHE A 170 4.32 2.71 17.45
CA PHE A 170 2.94 2.49 17.02
C PHE A 170 2.56 1.02 16.87
N GLY A 171 3.52 0.15 16.70
CA GLY A 171 3.29 -1.28 16.46
C GLY A 171 2.78 -2.12 17.62
#